data_5b27430c771677b28f51fbbf8d31da17
#
_entry.id   5b27430c771677b28f51fbbf8d31da17
#
_cell.length_a   1.000
_cell.length_b   1.000
_cell.length_c   1.000
_cell.angle_alpha   90.00
_cell.angle_beta   90.00
_cell.angle_gamma   90.00
#
_symmetry.space_group_name_H-M   'P 1'
#
loop_
_entity.id
_entity.type
_entity.pdbx_description
1 polymer ?
#
loop_
_entity_poly.entity_id
_entity_poly.type
_entity_poly.pdbx_seq_one_letter_code
_entity_poly.pdbx_strand_id
1 'polypeptide(L)'
;MPNAKSRMSNEAQDPTVRVRTVWISDLHLGTPGCQAGALLSFLRTLECQTLYLVGDIIDGWQLRRTWYWPQTHNDVVQKILRMARKGTKVIFVPGNHDEFARRYVAHNFGGVDVVEDCIHVCADGRRLWVTHGDLFDGVIQCAKWLAYVGDAAYEFTLKVNRWFNGVRARLGLPYWSLSRYAKAKVKRAVSYVSEFEVAVAREARKRGAQGVVCGHIHHAEMREIEGVLYCNDGDWVESLTALVEHHDGRLEIIDRSETLQLAPLRLPRRKQPATAALPGVAVATATESTY
;
A
#
# COMPACT_ATOMS: atom_id res chain seq x y z
N MET A 1 -50.94 8.72 14.78
CA MET A 1 -49.80 8.68 13.84
C MET A 1 -48.54 8.96 14.67
N PRO A 2 -47.74 7.96 15.05
CA PRO A 2 -46.48 8.16 15.74
C PRO A 2 -45.33 8.36 14.76
N ASN A 3 -44.51 9.31 15.11
CA ASN A 3 -43.40 9.94 14.46
C ASN A 3 -42.25 9.01 14.11
N ALA A 4 -41.92 8.87 12.84
CA ALA A 4 -40.77 8.12 12.32
C ALA A 4 -39.53 9.05 12.21
N LYS A 5 -38.99 9.46 13.36
CA LYS A 5 -37.68 10.12 13.44
C LYS A 5 -36.92 9.55 14.61
N SER A 6 -36.03 8.59 14.35
CA SER A 6 -34.83 8.31 15.13
C SER A 6 -34.33 6.89 14.80
N ARG A 7 -33.63 6.76 13.70
CA ARG A 7 -32.61 5.74 13.50
C ARG A 7 -31.38 6.44 12.93
N MET A 8 -30.76 7.27 13.76
CA MET A 8 -29.35 7.61 13.59
C MET A 8 -28.58 6.37 14.03
N SER A 9 -28.04 5.67 13.06
CA SER A 9 -27.10 4.59 13.28
C SER A 9 -25.93 5.15 14.10
N ASN A 10 -25.75 4.57 15.28
CA ASN A 10 -24.59 4.77 16.13
C ASN A 10 -23.42 4.07 15.42
N GLU A 11 -22.83 4.71 14.39
CA GLU A 11 -21.52 4.33 13.88
C GLU A 11 -20.54 4.62 15.02
N ALA A 12 -20.06 3.57 15.66
CA ALA A 12 -18.96 3.70 16.61
C ALA A 12 -17.81 4.40 15.86
N GLN A 13 -17.57 5.68 16.19
CA GLN A 13 -16.46 6.42 15.62
C GLN A 13 -15.19 5.77 16.15
N ASP A 14 -14.34 5.30 15.26
CA ASP A 14 -13.00 4.84 15.60
C ASP A 14 -12.31 5.90 16.47
N PRO A 15 -11.58 5.50 17.53
CA PRO A 15 -10.93 6.46 18.42
C PRO A 15 -9.95 7.34 17.65
N THR A 16 -9.97 8.64 17.94
CA THR A 16 -9.03 9.60 17.32
C THR A 16 -7.60 9.27 17.72
N VAL A 17 -6.74 9.06 16.75
CA VAL A 17 -5.30 8.84 16.93
C VAL A 17 -4.59 10.19 16.95
N ARG A 18 -4.11 10.62 18.12
CA ARG A 18 -3.38 11.89 18.29
C ARG A 18 -1.91 11.64 18.48
N VAL A 19 -1.09 12.04 17.51
CA VAL A 19 0.35 11.80 17.48
C VAL A 19 1.11 13.02 16.96
N ARG A 20 2.40 13.07 17.18
CA ARG A 20 3.25 14.13 16.67
C ARG A 20 3.52 13.97 15.17
N THR A 21 3.95 12.80 14.76
CA THR A 21 4.35 12.50 13.37
C THR A 21 3.81 11.16 12.93
N VAL A 22 3.50 11.05 11.63
CA VAL A 22 3.07 9.81 10.99
C VAL A 22 3.86 9.62 9.70
N TRP A 23 4.29 8.39 9.44
CA TRP A 23 4.89 7.95 8.18
C TRP A 23 4.01 6.86 7.57
N ILE A 24 3.70 7.00 6.30
CA ILE A 24 3.01 6.02 5.48
C ILE A 24 3.69 5.92 4.12
N SER A 25 3.85 4.73 3.61
CA SER A 25 4.42 4.44 2.30
C SER A 25 3.60 3.43 1.52
N ASP A 26 4.01 3.17 0.29
CA ASP A 26 3.53 2.03 -0.50
C ASP A 26 2.00 1.96 -0.57
N LEU A 27 1.35 3.11 -0.86
CA LEU A 27 -0.10 3.20 -1.02
C LEU A 27 -0.55 2.64 -2.37
N HIS A 28 0.28 2.80 -3.40
CA HIS A 28 0.02 2.39 -4.77
C HIS A 28 -1.34 2.85 -5.30
N LEU A 29 -1.69 4.14 -5.07
CA LEU A 29 -2.88 4.75 -5.67
C LEU A 29 -2.77 4.64 -7.20
N GLY A 30 -3.79 4.11 -7.84
CA GLY A 30 -3.76 3.77 -9.26
C GLY A 30 -3.77 2.26 -9.52
N THR A 31 -3.74 1.44 -8.47
CA THR A 31 -3.85 -0.02 -8.56
C THR A 31 -5.11 -0.55 -7.87
N PRO A 32 -5.68 -1.66 -8.34
CA PRO A 32 -6.79 -2.33 -7.65
C PRO A 32 -6.42 -2.90 -6.27
N GLY A 33 -5.12 -3.12 -6.01
CA GLY A 33 -4.61 -3.66 -4.75
C GLY A 33 -4.62 -2.66 -3.60
N CYS A 34 -4.61 -1.36 -3.90
CA CYS A 34 -4.61 -0.31 -2.89
C CYS A 34 -5.84 -0.36 -1.99
N GLN A 35 -5.64 -0.43 -0.69
CA GLN A 35 -6.70 -0.42 0.33
C GLN A 35 -7.11 1.03 0.69
N ALA A 36 -7.42 1.83 -0.33
CA ALA A 36 -7.72 3.26 -0.19
C ALA A 36 -8.86 3.54 0.81
N GLY A 37 -9.84 2.63 0.94
CA GLY A 37 -10.92 2.76 1.91
C GLY A 37 -10.45 2.68 3.35
N ALA A 38 -9.58 1.72 3.67
CA ALA A 38 -8.99 1.55 5.00
C ALA A 38 -8.06 2.74 5.33
N LEU A 39 -7.21 3.15 4.37
CA LEU A 39 -6.36 4.32 4.51
C LEU A 39 -7.18 5.59 4.77
N LEU A 40 -8.26 5.80 4.03
CA LEU A 40 -9.13 6.96 4.22
C LEU A 40 -9.79 6.97 5.60
N SER A 41 -10.20 5.81 6.12
CA SER A 41 -10.71 5.65 7.48
C SER A 41 -9.65 6.03 8.51
N PHE A 42 -8.43 5.51 8.38
CA PHE A 42 -7.30 5.86 9.23
C PHE A 42 -7.01 7.36 9.19
N LEU A 43 -6.86 7.95 8.01
CA LEU A 43 -6.60 9.39 7.86
C LEU A 43 -7.72 10.28 8.44
N ARG A 44 -8.98 9.81 8.46
CA ARG A 44 -10.11 10.55 9.06
C ARG A 44 -10.02 10.65 10.57
N THR A 45 -9.51 9.63 11.22
CA THR A 45 -9.33 9.58 12.68
C THR A 45 -7.98 10.14 13.14
N LEU A 46 -7.10 10.49 12.19
CA LEU A 46 -5.74 10.94 12.47
C LEU A 46 -5.68 12.45 12.71
N GLU A 47 -5.06 12.83 13.83
CA GLU A 47 -4.61 14.20 14.14
C GLU A 47 -3.09 14.17 14.36
N CYS A 48 -2.32 14.82 13.49
CA CYS A 48 -0.85 14.86 13.57
C CYS A 48 -0.30 16.24 13.17
N GLN A 49 0.89 16.57 13.68
CA GLN A 49 1.61 17.79 13.31
C GLN A 49 2.32 17.61 11.96
N THR A 50 2.90 16.42 11.72
CA THR A 50 3.63 16.10 10.48
C THR A 50 3.14 14.77 9.91
N LEU A 51 2.93 14.74 8.60
CA LEU A 51 2.64 13.54 7.82
C LEU A 51 3.71 13.38 6.74
N TYR A 52 4.43 12.28 6.79
CA TYR A 52 5.35 11.86 5.72
C TYR A 52 4.66 10.86 4.80
N LEU A 53 4.78 11.11 3.50
CA LEU A 53 4.41 10.21 2.41
C LEU A 53 5.73 9.65 1.86
N VAL A 54 6.08 8.42 2.26
CA VAL A 54 7.43 7.87 2.09
C VAL A 54 7.50 6.96 0.85
N GLY A 55 7.16 7.51 -0.30
CA GLY A 55 7.28 6.89 -1.60
C GLY A 55 6.17 5.90 -1.97
N ASP A 56 6.09 5.63 -3.26
CA ASP A 56 5.10 4.74 -3.88
C ASP A 56 3.64 5.09 -3.51
N ILE A 57 3.39 6.41 -3.42
CA ILE A 57 2.07 6.97 -3.11
C ILE A 57 1.15 6.82 -4.32
N ILE A 58 1.65 7.15 -5.52
CA ILE A 58 0.93 7.02 -6.78
C ILE A 58 1.68 6.04 -7.68
N ASP A 59 1.02 4.96 -8.09
CA ASP A 59 1.63 3.99 -9.00
C ASP A 59 1.60 4.50 -10.45
N GLY A 60 2.58 5.33 -10.79
CA GLY A 60 2.75 5.88 -12.13
C GLY A 60 3.06 4.81 -13.17
N TRP A 61 3.67 3.69 -12.78
CA TRP A 61 3.95 2.58 -13.69
C TRP A 61 2.67 1.86 -14.11
N GLN A 62 1.78 1.59 -13.17
CA GLN A 62 0.50 0.97 -13.47
C GLN A 62 -0.43 1.91 -14.25
N LEU A 63 -0.49 3.19 -13.87
CA LEU A 63 -1.31 4.18 -14.54
C LEU A 63 -0.91 4.41 -16.01
N ARG A 64 0.37 4.26 -16.36
CA ARG A 64 0.85 4.30 -17.75
C ARG A 64 0.38 3.09 -18.58
N ARG A 65 0.14 1.94 -17.95
CA ARG A 65 -0.33 0.72 -18.63
C ARG A 65 -1.84 0.69 -18.75
N THR A 66 -2.54 1.01 -17.66
CA THR A 66 -4.00 0.98 -17.57
C THR A 66 -4.46 2.04 -16.59
N TRP A 67 -5.30 2.93 -17.02
CA TRP A 67 -5.87 3.96 -16.16
C TRP A 67 -6.87 3.34 -15.18
N TYR A 68 -6.56 3.37 -13.90
CA TYR A 68 -7.43 2.96 -12.82
C TYR A 68 -7.41 4.01 -11.71
N TRP A 69 -8.48 4.80 -11.60
CA TRP A 69 -8.56 5.88 -10.62
C TRP A 69 -9.99 5.98 -10.07
N PRO A 70 -10.39 5.09 -9.14
CA PRO A 70 -11.70 5.13 -8.49
C PRO A 70 -11.82 6.35 -7.58
N GLN A 71 -13.06 6.73 -7.25
CA GLN A 71 -13.33 7.88 -6.39
C GLN A 71 -12.61 7.80 -5.04
N THR A 72 -12.46 6.61 -4.47
CA THR A 72 -11.75 6.41 -3.19
C THR A 72 -10.29 6.86 -3.25
N HIS A 73 -9.59 6.69 -4.38
CA HIS A 73 -8.22 7.19 -4.56
C HIS A 73 -8.20 8.72 -4.58
N ASN A 74 -9.15 9.33 -5.27
CA ASN A 74 -9.32 10.78 -5.29
C ASN A 74 -9.61 11.32 -3.88
N ASP A 75 -10.44 10.62 -3.10
CA ASP A 75 -10.80 11.01 -1.73
C ASP A 75 -9.59 10.97 -0.78
N VAL A 76 -8.66 10.00 -0.96
CA VAL A 76 -7.40 9.95 -0.22
C VAL A 76 -6.55 11.19 -0.50
N VAL A 77 -6.34 11.51 -1.79
CA VAL A 77 -5.56 12.71 -2.18
C VAL A 77 -6.19 13.98 -1.61
N GLN A 78 -7.52 14.13 -1.75
CA GLN A 78 -8.24 15.28 -1.19
C GLN A 78 -8.12 15.36 0.33
N LYS A 79 -8.13 14.21 1.03
CA LYS A 79 -7.97 14.19 2.48
C LYS A 79 -6.58 14.67 2.88
N ILE A 80 -5.53 14.22 2.22
CA ILE A 80 -4.13 14.63 2.47
C ILE A 80 -4.00 16.16 2.24
N LEU A 81 -4.46 16.67 1.10
CA LEU A 81 -4.44 18.11 0.81
C LEU A 81 -5.26 18.93 1.83
N ARG A 82 -6.36 18.37 2.33
CA ARG A 82 -7.15 19.00 3.40
C ARG A 82 -6.41 19.03 4.72
N MET A 83 -5.62 18.00 5.05
CA MET A 83 -4.77 17.99 6.24
C MET A 83 -3.70 19.07 6.14
N ALA A 84 -3.01 19.18 5.00
CA ALA A 84 -2.03 20.24 4.73
C ALA A 84 -2.65 21.63 4.92
N ARG A 85 -3.82 21.88 4.32
CA ARG A 85 -4.55 23.16 4.46
C ARG A 85 -4.99 23.47 5.90
N LYS A 86 -5.17 22.44 6.74
CA LYS A 86 -5.51 22.59 8.17
C LYS A 86 -4.29 22.76 9.08
N GLY A 87 -3.08 22.81 8.51
CA GLY A 87 -1.84 23.08 9.24
C GLY A 87 -0.99 21.85 9.55
N THR A 88 -1.38 20.64 9.13
CA THR A 88 -0.47 19.49 9.17
C THR A 88 0.65 19.73 8.15
N LYS A 89 1.92 19.65 8.58
CA LYS A 89 3.06 19.67 7.65
C LYS A 89 3.07 18.36 6.89
N VAL A 90 2.87 18.40 5.57
CA VAL A 90 2.90 17.20 4.71
C VAL A 90 4.17 17.22 3.87
N ILE A 91 4.94 16.14 3.96
CA ILE A 91 6.22 15.97 3.26
C ILE A 91 6.13 14.71 2.40
N PHE A 92 6.42 14.85 1.11
CA PHE A 92 6.43 13.74 0.17
C PHE A 92 7.87 13.44 -0.27
N VAL A 93 8.31 12.21 -0.01
CA VAL A 93 9.56 11.61 -0.48
C VAL A 93 9.20 10.64 -1.60
N PRO A 94 9.48 10.91 -2.88
CA PRO A 94 9.10 10.04 -3.99
C PRO A 94 9.83 8.70 -3.97
N GLY A 95 9.11 7.61 -4.31
CA GLY A 95 9.64 6.28 -4.54
C GLY A 95 9.89 5.99 -6.04
N ASN A 96 10.08 4.71 -6.37
CA ASN A 96 10.32 4.29 -7.74
C ASN A 96 9.05 4.25 -8.58
N HIS A 97 7.87 3.95 -8.00
CA HIS A 97 6.60 3.97 -8.74
C HIS A 97 6.11 5.37 -9.04
N ASP A 98 6.50 6.34 -8.24
CA ASP A 98 6.20 7.76 -8.45
C ASP A 98 7.45 8.62 -8.72
N GLU A 99 8.47 8.02 -9.37
CA GLU A 99 9.73 8.67 -9.76
C GLU A 99 9.53 9.98 -10.55
N PHE A 100 8.40 10.14 -11.24
CA PHE A 100 8.05 11.37 -11.96
C PHE A 100 8.01 12.59 -11.04
N ALA A 101 7.70 12.39 -9.76
CA ALA A 101 7.64 13.44 -8.75
C ALA A 101 9.04 13.95 -8.34
N ARG A 102 10.12 13.20 -8.58
CA ARG A 102 11.50 13.62 -8.31
C ARG A 102 11.92 14.87 -9.10
N ARG A 103 11.27 15.14 -10.25
CA ARG A 103 11.49 16.37 -11.03
C ARG A 103 11.02 17.62 -10.30
N TYR A 104 10.23 17.46 -9.26
CA TYR A 104 9.60 18.52 -8.48
C TYR A 104 10.14 18.62 -7.06
N VAL A 105 11.29 18.01 -6.79
CA VAL A 105 12.00 18.18 -5.52
C VAL A 105 12.26 19.67 -5.27
N ALA A 106 12.18 20.10 -4.01
CA ALA A 106 12.22 21.49 -3.55
C ALA A 106 11.01 22.36 -3.96
N HIS A 107 9.94 21.78 -4.49
CA HIS A 107 8.69 22.48 -4.76
C HIS A 107 7.59 22.09 -3.76
N ASN A 108 6.59 22.97 -3.64
CA ASN A 108 5.41 22.76 -2.81
C ASN A 108 4.16 22.72 -3.68
N PHE A 109 3.33 21.70 -3.50
CA PHE A 109 2.06 21.53 -4.20
C PHE A 109 0.89 21.46 -3.22
N GLY A 110 0.12 22.52 -3.11
CA GLY A 110 -1.07 22.56 -2.26
C GLY A 110 -0.80 22.35 -0.77
N GLY A 111 0.41 22.70 -0.30
CA GLY A 111 0.86 22.49 1.07
C GLY A 111 1.62 21.18 1.30
N VAL A 112 1.94 20.45 0.23
CA VAL A 112 2.79 19.24 0.27
C VAL A 112 4.18 19.60 -0.24
N ASP A 113 5.19 19.48 0.62
CA ASP A 113 6.60 19.69 0.28
C ASP A 113 7.20 18.43 -0.35
N VAL A 114 7.77 18.53 -1.54
CA VAL A 114 8.45 17.41 -2.21
C VAL A 114 9.94 17.49 -1.92
N VAL A 115 10.49 16.43 -1.33
CA VAL A 115 11.92 16.33 -0.99
C VAL A 115 12.48 15.00 -1.49
N GLU A 116 13.78 14.93 -1.77
CA GLU A 116 14.43 13.67 -2.17
C GLU A 116 14.55 12.70 -0.99
N ASP A 117 15.02 13.19 0.13
CA ASP A 117 15.08 12.60 1.45
C ASP A 117 15.16 13.71 2.51
N CYS A 118 15.06 13.40 3.77
CA CYS A 118 15.23 14.41 4.82
C CYS A 118 15.62 13.80 6.17
N ILE A 119 16.04 14.67 7.09
CA ILE A 119 16.25 14.29 8.49
C ILE A 119 15.03 14.77 9.29
N HIS A 120 14.35 13.84 9.93
CA HIS A 120 13.34 14.13 10.95
C HIS A 120 13.99 14.17 12.33
N VAL A 121 13.65 15.16 13.14
CA VAL A 121 14.11 15.27 14.52
C VAL A 121 12.93 14.91 15.44
N CYS A 122 13.03 13.78 16.12
CA CYS A 122 12.05 13.32 17.09
C CYS A 122 11.94 14.26 18.30
N ALA A 123 10.85 14.13 19.07
CA ALA A 123 10.65 14.91 20.29
C ALA A 123 11.74 14.67 21.34
N ASP A 124 12.31 13.47 21.38
CA ASP A 124 13.44 13.09 22.25
C ASP A 124 14.82 13.49 21.70
N GLY A 125 14.88 14.18 20.55
CA GLY A 125 16.11 14.66 19.93
C GLY A 125 16.79 13.65 18.97
N ARG A 126 16.31 12.42 18.85
CA ARG A 126 16.85 11.47 17.87
C ARG A 126 16.62 11.99 16.44
N ARG A 127 17.61 11.77 15.59
CA ARG A 127 17.59 12.14 14.19
C ARG A 127 17.32 10.90 13.35
N LEU A 128 16.22 10.88 12.63
CA LEU A 128 15.85 9.79 11.73
C LEU A 128 15.99 10.26 10.29
N TRP A 129 16.75 9.52 9.49
CA TRP A 129 16.78 9.73 8.05
C TRP A 129 15.52 9.13 7.42
N VAL A 130 14.77 9.94 6.67
CA VAL A 130 13.53 9.52 5.99
C VAL A 130 13.82 9.43 4.50
N THR A 131 13.65 8.23 3.95
CA THR A 131 13.89 7.90 2.53
C THR A 131 12.94 6.78 2.12
N HIS A 132 12.60 6.65 0.83
CA HIS A 132 11.78 5.52 0.40
C HIS A 132 12.57 4.19 0.47
N GLY A 133 13.81 4.17 0.03
CA GLY A 133 14.66 2.98 0.08
C GLY A 133 15.02 2.41 -1.30
N ASP A 134 14.35 2.79 -2.36
CA ASP A 134 14.57 2.31 -3.73
C ASP A 134 15.98 2.61 -4.30
N LEU A 135 16.70 3.59 -3.73
CA LEU A 135 18.11 3.83 -4.06
C LEU A 135 19.00 2.60 -3.83
N PHE A 136 18.55 1.66 -2.99
CA PHE A 136 19.22 0.40 -2.74
C PHE A 136 18.76 -0.74 -3.66
N ASP A 137 17.92 -0.46 -4.66
CA ASP A 137 17.38 -1.43 -5.62
C ASP A 137 18.44 -2.19 -6.40
N GLY A 138 19.62 -1.64 -6.58
CA GLY A 138 20.74 -2.38 -7.18
C GLY A 138 21.06 -3.67 -6.40
N VAL A 139 20.91 -3.66 -5.09
CA VAL A 139 20.96 -4.82 -4.20
C VAL A 139 19.65 -5.62 -4.29
N ILE A 140 18.52 -4.92 -4.57
CA ILE A 140 17.14 -5.44 -4.58
C ILE A 140 16.69 -5.99 -5.93
N GLN A 141 17.12 -5.45 -7.06
CA GLN A 141 16.67 -5.89 -8.40
C GLN A 141 16.93 -7.38 -8.67
N CYS A 142 18.03 -7.92 -8.14
CA CYS A 142 18.27 -9.35 -8.20
C CYS A 142 17.21 -10.18 -7.48
N ALA A 143 16.58 -9.70 -6.42
CA ALA A 143 15.66 -10.50 -5.62
C ALA A 143 14.19 -10.36 -6.06
N LYS A 144 13.71 -9.17 -6.45
CA LYS A 144 12.36 -9.04 -7.05
C LYS A 144 12.25 -9.88 -8.34
N TRP A 145 13.26 -9.83 -9.21
CA TRP A 145 13.30 -10.71 -10.38
C TRP A 145 13.33 -12.19 -9.98
N LEU A 146 14.10 -12.56 -8.93
CA LEU A 146 14.15 -13.92 -8.40
C LEU A 146 12.85 -14.33 -7.71
N ALA A 147 12.12 -13.43 -7.04
CA ALA A 147 10.82 -13.73 -6.43
C ALA A 147 9.74 -13.93 -7.51
N TYR A 148 9.67 -13.05 -8.52
CA TYR A 148 8.72 -13.19 -9.64
C TYR A 148 8.99 -14.45 -10.49
N VAL A 149 10.25 -14.74 -10.77
CA VAL A 149 10.68 -16.03 -11.36
C VAL A 149 10.42 -17.18 -10.38
N GLY A 150 10.45 -16.89 -9.06
CA GLY A 150 10.16 -17.84 -8.00
C GLY A 150 8.72 -18.33 -8.00
N ASP A 151 7.74 -17.46 -8.10
CA ASP A 151 6.31 -17.84 -8.08
C ASP A 151 5.89 -18.55 -9.37
N ALA A 152 6.27 -18.03 -10.53
CA ALA A 152 6.03 -18.70 -11.81
C ALA A 152 6.78 -20.05 -11.90
N ALA A 153 8.01 -20.10 -11.38
CA ALA A 153 8.79 -21.34 -11.31
C ALA A 153 8.24 -22.30 -10.22
N TYR A 154 7.64 -21.81 -9.14
CA TYR A 154 7.04 -22.67 -8.09
C TYR A 154 5.84 -23.44 -8.63
N GLU A 155 4.90 -22.77 -9.31
CA GLU A 155 3.77 -23.46 -9.94
C GLU A 155 4.20 -24.40 -11.08
N PHE A 156 5.11 -23.95 -11.94
CA PHE A 156 5.68 -24.79 -12.98
C PHE A 156 6.43 -25.98 -12.39
N THR A 157 7.17 -25.74 -11.33
CA THR A 157 7.96 -26.75 -10.61
C THR A 157 7.10 -27.80 -9.92
N LEU A 158 5.92 -27.42 -9.36
CA LEU A 158 4.96 -28.39 -8.80
C LEU A 158 4.36 -29.29 -9.90
N LYS A 159 4.10 -28.75 -11.09
CA LYS A 159 3.62 -29.54 -12.23
C LYS A 159 4.70 -30.48 -12.77
N VAL A 160 5.92 -29.96 -12.96
CA VAL A 160 7.08 -30.73 -13.40
C VAL A 160 7.47 -31.78 -12.35
N ASN A 161 7.43 -31.47 -11.07
CA ASN A 161 7.77 -32.42 -10.01
C ASN A 161 6.81 -33.61 -9.96
N ARG A 162 5.51 -33.40 -10.18
CA ARG A 162 4.53 -34.49 -10.28
C ARG A 162 4.80 -35.38 -11.49
N TRP A 163 5.03 -34.77 -12.65
CA TRP A 163 5.37 -35.50 -13.87
C TRP A 163 6.71 -36.23 -13.74
N PHE A 164 7.74 -35.55 -13.29
CA PHE A 164 9.10 -36.07 -13.12
C PHE A 164 9.16 -37.24 -12.13
N ASN A 165 8.50 -37.12 -10.99
CA ASN A 165 8.45 -38.23 -10.02
C ASN A 165 7.58 -39.38 -10.51
N GLY A 166 6.57 -39.13 -11.34
CA GLY A 166 5.84 -40.19 -12.05
C GLY A 166 6.71 -40.99 -13.02
N VAL A 167 7.58 -40.32 -13.78
CA VAL A 167 8.56 -40.96 -14.66
C VAL A 167 9.65 -41.69 -13.85
N ARG A 168 10.17 -41.07 -12.77
CA ARG A 168 11.16 -41.71 -11.90
C ARG A 168 10.64 -42.96 -11.21
N ALA A 169 9.39 -42.95 -10.74
CA ALA A 169 8.75 -44.13 -10.16
C ALA A 169 8.61 -45.29 -11.15
N ARG A 170 8.32 -44.98 -12.44
CA ARG A 170 8.29 -45.99 -13.51
C ARG A 170 9.67 -46.56 -13.84
N LEU A 171 10.72 -45.81 -13.56
CA LEU A 171 12.11 -46.20 -13.77
C LEU A 171 12.78 -46.78 -12.52
N GLY A 172 12.03 -47.01 -11.41
CA GLY A 172 12.55 -47.55 -10.17
C GLY A 172 13.50 -46.61 -9.42
N LEU A 173 13.50 -45.31 -9.72
CA LEU A 173 14.36 -44.33 -9.08
C LEU A 173 13.73 -43.71 -7.84
N PRO A 174 14.51 -43.41 -6.79
CA PRO A 174 13.97 -42.83 -5.55
C PRO A 174 13.37 -41.46 -5.75
N TYR A 175 12.38 -41.08 -4.90
CA TYR A 175 11.71 -39.78 -4.92
C TYR A 175 12.71 -38.62 -4.74
N TRP A 176 12.62 -37.59 -5.58
CA TRP A 176 13.42 -36.38 -5.48
C TRP A 176 12.54 -35.19 -5.03
N SER A 177 12.93 -34.55 -3.92
CA SER A 177 12.12 -33.49 -3.32
C SER A 177 12.56 -32.11 -3.81
N LEU A 178 11.65 -31.47 -4.54
CA LEU A 178 11.79 -30.08 -4.96
C LEU A 178 11.64 -29.09 -3.80
N SER A 179 11.02 -29.53 -2.68
CA SER A 179 10.86 -28.71 -1.47
C SER A 179 12.19 -28.27 -0.84
N ARG A 180 13.26 -29.06 -1.03
CA ARG A 180 14.62 -28.69 -0.60
C ARG A 180 15.16 -27.51 -1.40
N TYR A 181 14.81 -27.40 -2.69
CA TYR A 181 15.17 -26.27 -3.54
C TYR A 181 14.37 -25.02 -3.19
N ALA A 182 13.07 -25.14 -2.90
CA ALA A 182 12.21 -24.04 -2.47
C ALA A 182 12.69 -23.44 -1.12
N LYS A 183 13.08 -24.29 -0.15
CA LYS A 183 13.67 -23.82 1.13
C LYS A 183 14.96 -23.02 0.93
N ALA A 184 15.81 -23.39 -0.04
CA ALA A 184 17.03 -22.63 -0.35
C ALA A 184 16.73 -21.27 -1.01
N LYS A 185 15.56 -21.10 -1.69
CA LYS A 185 15.11 -19.83 -2.25
C LYS A 185 14.53 -18.91 -1.18
N VAL A 186 13.70 -19.43 -0.27
CA VAL A 186 13.18 -18.68 0.89
C VAL A 186 14.34 -18.16 1.74
N LYS A 187 15.35 -18.99 2.00
CA LYS A 187 16.55 -18.55 2.73
C LYS A 187 17.28 -17.40 2.02
N ARG A 188 17.33 -17.39 0.68
CA ARG A 188 17.93 -16.28 -0.09
C ARG A 188 17.09 -15.01 -0.05
N ALA A 189 15.77 -15.11 -0.08
CA ALA A 189 14.87 -13.96 0.06
C ALA A 189 15.01 -13.31 1.45
N VAL A 190 15.08 -14.13 2.51
CA VAL A 190 15.32 -13.65 3.88
C VAL A 190 16.71 -13.01 4.03
N SER A 191 17.75 -13.62 3.46
CA SER A 191 19.12 -13.04 3.44
C SER A 191 19.14 -11.67 2.76
N TYR A 192 18.30 -11.50 1.79
CA TYR A 192 18.19 -10.32 0.97
C TYR A 192 17.50 -9.13 1.68
N VAL A 193 16.35 -9.36 2.33
CA VAL A 193 15.73 -8.35 3.21
C VAL A 193 16.75 -7.87 4.23
N SER A 194 17.50 -8.78 4.84
CA SER A 194 18.56 -8.47 5.79
C SER A 194 19.70 -7.63 5.19
N GLU A 195 20.12 -7.88 3.95
CA GLU A 195 21.16 -7.10 3.27
C GLU A 195 20.70 -5.67 2.94
N PHE A 196 19.44 -5.50 2.54
CA PHE A 196 18.82 -4.20 2.33
C PHE A 196 18.82 -3.37 3.62
N GLU A 197 18.27 -3.94 4.67
CA GLU A 197 18.14 -3.25 5.96
C GLU A 197 19.50 -2.81 6.51
N VAL A 198 20.53 -3.69 6.39
CA VAL A 198 21.91 -3.34 6.77
C VAL A 198 22.47 -2.22 5.90
N ALA A 199 22.22 -2.25 4.58
CA ALA A 199 22.72 -1.21 3.68
C ALA A 199 22.09 0.15 4.01
N VAL A 200 20.77 0.19 4.21
CA VAL A 200 20.02 1.40 4.58
C VAL A 200 20.48 1.93 5.95
N ALA A 201 20.64 1.07 6.94
CA ALA A 201 21.11 1.45 8.29
C ALA A 201 22.53 2.05 8.25
N ARG A 202 23.44 1.45 7.47
CA ARG A 202 24.80 1.97 7.29
C ARG A 202 24.81 3.34 6.63
N GLU A 203 23.93 3.56 5.64
CA GLU A 203 23.82 4.87 4.98
C GLU A 203 23.27 5.93 5.94
N ALA A 204 22.24 5.59 6.75
CA ALA A 204 21.73 6.47 7.80
C ALA A 204 22.84 6.92 8.77
N ARG A 205 23.69 5.99 9.19
CA ARG A 205 24.86 6.28 10.04
C ARG A 205 25.83 7.26 9.38
N LYS A 206 26.16 7.07 8.09
CA LYS A 206 27.03 7.99 7.35
C LYS A 206 26.46 9.42 7.27
N ARG A 207 25.13 9.54 7.23
CA ARG A 207 24.42 10.83 7.27
C ARG A 207 24.30 11.41 8.68
N GLY A 208 24.86 10.78 9.69
CA GLY A 208 24.81 11.21 11.10
C GLY A 208 23.44 11.06 11.73
N ALA A 209 22.61 10.15 11.22
CA ALA A 209 21.32 9.79 11.79
C ALA A 209 21.46 8.63 12.78
N GLN A 210 20.65 8.63 13.85
CA GLN A 210 20.56 7.53 14.81
C GLN A 210 19.55 6.47 14.38
N GLY A 211 18.72 6.78 13.37
CA GLY A 211 17.79 5.81 12.80
C GLY A 211 17.40 6.18 11.37
N VAL A 212 16.62 5.30 10.76
CA VAL A 212 16.06 5.47 9.42
C VAL A 212 14.59 5.07 9.42
N VAL A 213 13.80 5.79 8.65
CA VAL A 213 12.42 5.43 8.30
C VAL A 213 12.36 5.22 6.79
N CYS A 214 11.88 4.05 6.38
CA CYS A 214 11.72 3.72 4.97
C CYS A 214 10.46 2.86 4.75
N GLY A 215 10.08 2.67 3.47
CA GLY A 215 9.07 1.74 2.98
C GLY A 215 9.68 0.70 2.04
N HIS A 216 9.16 0.60 0.82
CA HIS A 216 9.68 -0.10 -0.35
C HIS A 216 9.63 -1.65 -0.29
N ILE A 217 10.02 -2.28 0.82
CA ILE A 217 10.02 -3.75 0.93
C ILE A 217 8.70 -4.31 1.47
N HIS A 218 7.71 -3.47 1.75
CA HIS A 218 6.38 -3.83 2.23
C HIS A 218 6.39 -4.71 3.50
N HIS A 219 7.38 -4.51 4.36
CA HIS A 219 7.53 -5.28 5.59
C HIS A 219 7.67 -4.36 6.80
N ALA A 220 6.55 -4.15 7.49
CA ALA A 220 6.52 -3.30 8.67
C ALA A 220 7.39 -3.91 9.79
N GLU A 221 8.46 -3.22 10.16
CA GLU A 221 9.37 -3.66 11.20
C GLU A 221 10.05 -2.48 11.89
N MET A 222 10.31 -2.63 13.17
CA MET A 222 11.11 -1.69 13.94
C MET A 222 12.11 -2.47 14.80
N ARG A 223 13.41 -2.32 14.50
CA ARG A 223 14.49 -3.00 15.19
C ARG A 223 15.81 -2.24 15.13
N GLU A 224 16.75 -2.59 15.97
CA GLU A 224 18.11 -2.04 15.93
C GLU A 224 19.00 -2.88 15.01
N ILE A 225 19.73 -2.22 14.11
CA ILE A 225 20.69 -2.83 13.18
C ILE A 225 22.01 -2.09 13.29
N GLU A 226 23.05 -2.77 13.76
CA GLU A 226 24.38 -2.21 13.95
C GLU A 226 24.37 -0.86 14.73
N GLY A 227 23.51 -0.71 15.74
CA GLY A 227 23.37 0.52 16.53
C GLY A 227 22.62 1.65 15.85
N VAL A 228 21.88 1.37 14.77
CA VAL A 228 20.95 2.28 14.09
C VAL A 228 19.54 1.76 14.21
N LEU A 229 18.60 2.59 14.62
CA LEU A 229 17.19 2.23 14.66
C LEU A 229 16.63 2.16 13.23
N TYR A 230 16.34 0.97 12.77
CA TYR A 230 15.66 0.72 11.50
C TYR A 230 14.16 0.68 11.73
N CYS A 231 13.40 1.47 10.94
CA CYS A 231 11.96 1.48 10.92
C CYS A 231 11.47 1.36 9.48
N ASN A 232 10.63 0.37 9.21
CA ASN A 232 9.86 0.27 7.98
C ASN A 232 8.38 0.43 8.33
N ASP A 233 7.69 1.34 7.66
CA ASP A 233 6.28 1.67 7.97
C ASP A 233 5.28 0.71 7.28
N GLY A 234 5.78 -0.21 6.45
CA GLY A 234 4.99 -1.25 5.78
C GLY A 234 4.33 -0.75 4.50
N ASP A 235 3.05 -1.07 4.30
CA ASP A 235 2.30 -0.73 3.08
C ASP A 235 0.79 -0.60 3.33
N TRP A 236 0.06 -0.10 2.32
CA TRP A 236 -1.40 -0.01 2.31
C TRP A 236 -2.04 -0.88 1.22
N VAL A 237 -1.39 -1.99 0.89
CA VAL A 237 -1.86 -3.04 -0.03
C VAL A 237 -2.20 -4.31 0.74
N GLU A 238 -1.29 -4.77 1.61
CA GLU A 238 -1.40 -6.02 2.35
C GLU A 238 -1.34 -5.83 3.87
N SER A 239 -0.36 -5.08 4.39
CA SER A 239 -0.09 -4.96 5.83
C SER A 239 -0.96 -3.91 6.53
N LEU A 240 -1.36 -2.81 5.85
CA LEU A 240 -2.17 -1.71 6.37
C LEU A 240 -1.58 -1.06 7.63
N THR A 241 -0.30 -0.77 7.57
CA THR A 241 0.47 -0.27 8.69
C THR A 241 0.90 1.17 8.49
N ALA A 242 1.19 1.84 9.59
CA ALA A 242 1.79 3.17 9.64
C ALA A 242 2.77 3.24 10.81
N LEU A 243 3.89 3.91 10.63
CA LEU A 243 4.76 4.28 11.74
C LEU A 243 4.26 5.60 12.33
N VAL A 244 4.22 5.71 13.65
CA VAL A 244 3.86 6.95 14.35
C VAL A 244 4.90 7.32 15.39
N GLU A 245 5.04 8.62 15.62
CA GLU A 245 5.77 9.19 16.73
C GLU A 245 4.81 9.87 17.66
N HIS A 246 4.80 9.48 18.92
CA HIS A 246 4.05 10.14 19.99
C HIS A 246 4.71 11.45 20.42
N HIS A 247 4.00 12.27 21.20
CA HIS A 247 4.51 13.55 21.64
C HIS A 247 5.71 13.47 22.62
N ASP A 248 5.95 12.29 23.19
CA ASP A 248 7.10 11.97 24.05
C ASP A 248 8.32 11.42 23.28
N GLY A 249 8.22 11.28 21.95
CA GLY A 249 9.26 10.71 21.09
C GLY A 249 9.22 9.19 20.95
N ARG A 250 8.29 8.49 21.59
CA ARG A 250 8.09 7.04 21.43
C ARG A 250 7.58 6.76 20.02
N LEU A 251 8.21 5.79 19.37
CA LEU A 251 7.81 5.29 18.06
C LEU A 251 6.96 4.03 18.22
N GLU A 252 5.98 3.85 17.33
CA GLU A 252 5.07 2.71 17.34
C GLU A 252 4.59 2.40 15.91
N ILE A 253 4.52 1.12 15.55
CA ILE A 253 3.82 0.69 14.33
C ILE A 253 2.35 0.44 14.68
N ILE A 254 1.46 1.16 14.00
CA ILE A 254 0.01 0.96 14.10
C ILE A 254 -0.40 0.02 12.97
N ASP A 255 -1.02 -1.11 13.34
CA ASP A 255 -1.62 -2.08 12.42
C ASP A 255 -3.13 -1.83 12.33
N ARG A 256 -3.65 -1.68 11.11
CA ARG A 256 -5.08 -1.48 10.82
C ARG A 256 -5.69 -2.65 10.03
N SER A 257 -4.99 -3.77 9.91
CA SER A 257 -5.45 -4.96 9.17
C SER A 257 -6.75 -5.55 9.75
N GLU A 258 -6.98 -5.46 11.05
CA GLU A 258 -8.23 -5.90 11.69
C GLU A 258 -9.46 -5.12 11.20
N THR A 259 -9.26 -3.87 10.78
CA THR A 259 -10.35 -3.02 10.26
C THR A 259 -10.95 -3.58 8.96
N LEU A 260 -10.17 -4.32 8.17
CA LEU A 260 -10.64 -4.99 6.95
C LEU A 260 -11.52 -6.19 7.25
N GLN A 261 -11.26 -6.93 8.33
CA GLN A 261 -12.00 -8.14 8.68
C GLN A 261 -13.43 -7.83 9.15
N LEU A 262 -13.68 -6.59 9.61
CA LEU A 262 -14.97 -6.12 10.10
C LEU A 262 -15.86 -5.50 9.02
N ALA A 263 -15.30 -5.17 7.85
CA ALA A 263 -16.08 -4.62 6.76
C ALA A 263 -16.78 -5.74 5.98
N PRO A 264 -18.13 -5.85 5.99
CA PRO A 264 -18.82 -6.84 5.17
C PRO A 264 -18.48 -6.56 3.70
N LEU A 265 -18.06 -7.59 2.97
CA LEU A 265 -17.86 -7.56 1.52
C LEU A 265 -19.17 -7.07 0.86
N ARG A 266 -19.28 -5.78 0.61
CA ARG A 266 -20.34 -5.21 -0.21
C ARG A 266 -20.02 -5.58 -1.66
N LEU A 267 -20.49 -6.74 -2.10
CA LEU A 267 -20.50 -7.05 -3.51
C LEU A 267 -21.22 -5.91 -4.26
N PRO A 268 -20.64 -5.39 -5.36
CA PRO A 268 -21.29 -4.35 -6.13
C PRO A 268 -22.68 -4.85 -6.52
N ARG A 269 -23.74 -4.11 -6.17
CA ARG A 269 -25.11 -4.40 -6.61
C ARG A 269 -25.06 -4.44 -8.14
N ARG A 270 -25.28 -5.64 -8.69
CA ARG A 270 -25.47 -5.85 -10.12
C ARG A 270 -26.60 -4.89 -10.56
N LYS A 271 -26.27 -3.87 -11.34
CA LYS A 271 -27.29 -3.03 -11.96
C LYS A 271 -28.17 -3.96 -12.76
N GLN A 272 -29.43 -4.11 -12.36
CA GLN A 272 -30.44 -4.78 -13.20
C GLN A 272 -30.50 -4.01 -14.52
N PRO A 273 -30.45 -4.70 -15.67
CA PRO A 273 -30.65 -4.04 -16.92
C PRO A 273 -32.06 -3.41 -16.89
N ALA A 274 -32.12 -2.12 -17.24
CA ALA A 274 -33.38 -1.43 -17.41
C ALA A 274 -34.20 -2.23 -18.44
N THR A 275 -35.34 -2.75 -18.03
CA THR A 275 -36.34 -3.32 -18.93
C THR A 275 -36.78 -2.21 -19.91
N ALA A 276 -36.26 -2.26 -21.13
CA ALA A 276 -36.73 -1.40 -22.20
C ALA A 276 -38.21 -1.74 -22.45
N ALA A 277 -39.10 -0.81 -22.14
CA ALA A 277 -40.50 -0.90 -22.54
C ALA A 277 -40.56 -0.87 -24.07
N LEU A 278 -41.07 -1.92 -24.67
CA LEU A 278 -41.33 -1.97 -26.10
C LEU A 278 -42.38 -0.92 -26.43
N PRO A 279 -42.22 -0.10 -27.51
CA PRO A 279 -43.24 0.83 -27.93
C PRO A 279 -44.47 0.05 -28.42
N GLY A 280 -45.63 0.41 -27.89
CA GLY A 280 -46.91 -0.19 -28.26
C GLY A 280 -47.20 -0.05 -29.76
N VAL A 281 -47.50 -1.17 -30.40
CA VAL A 281 -48.00 -1.24 -31.75
C VAL A 281 -49.46 -0.72 -31.74
N ALA A 282 -49.71 0.43 -32.34
CA ALA A 282 -51.07 0.95 -32.59
C ALA A 282 -51.74 0.09 -33.67
N VAL A 283 -52.76 -0.66 -33.28
CA VAL A 283 -53.62 -1.37 -34.22
C VAL A 283 -54.60 -0.32 -34.84
N ALA A 284 -54.40 -0.03 -36.11
CA ALA A 284 -55.37 0.78 -36.87
C ALA A 284 -56.60 -0.09 -37.24
N THR A 285 -57.72 0.22 -36.65
CA THR A 285 -59.01 -0.31 -37.07
C THR A 285 -59.48 0.41 -38.39
N ALA A 286 -59.50 -0.38 -39.43
CA ALA A 286 -60.12 0.09 -40.70
C ALA A 286 -61.66 0.06 -40.53
N THR A 287 -62.30 1.21 -40.66
CA THR A 287 -63.75 1.32 -40.85
C THR A 287 -64.03 1.24 -42.31
N GLU A 288 -64.76 0.20 -42.76
CA GLU A 288 -65.45 0.16 -44.04
C GLU A 288 -66.52 1.27 -44.10
N SER A 289 -66.51 2.03 -45.13
CA SER A 289 -67.67 2.90 -45.54
C SER A 289 -68.03 2.56 -46.95
N THR A 290 -69.19 1.97 -47.03
CA THR A 290 -70.02 1.76 -48.25
C THR A 290 -70.53 3.09 -48.75
N TYR A 291 -70.18 3.50 -49.97
CA TYR A 291 -71.09 3.93 -51.12
C TYR A 291 -70.20 4.27 -52.32
#